data_0ae8aac100b156bcad4a3e6b443f4f85
#
_entry.id   0ae8aac100b156bcad4a3e6b443f4f85
#
_cell.length_a   1.000
_cell.length_b   1.000
_cell.length_c   1.000
_cell.angle_alpha   90.00
_cell.angle_beta   90.00
_cell.angle_gamma   90.00
#
_symmetry.space_group_name_H-M   'P 1'
#
loop_
_entity.id
_entity.type
_entity.pdbx_description
1 polymer ?
#
loop_
_entity_poly.entity_id
_entity_poly.type
_entity_poly.pdbx_seq_one_letter_code
_entity_poly.pdbx_strand_id
1 'polypeptide(L)'
;TDTVSMTDPKAGNDVYLTIDKNLQISAYKLLEEKLAGIVLSKLSNVLDYDPSAEKDTKYIKIPVGDAYNSFIANEIIDMKKFGRTDAKPAEQAVYNTFTQKKAEILSELMAQLQNENAPAYKDLSKEMKAYMDYICDTLLKQTTGILMSDKIEAEDETQIAWATQETISLNRYLNYAISKNWIDTSKLGDSAYSSSEEIYSGVLAYLEEYLKEDSNFDKLLYKYLIKSGSVTGEQVCAIVYEQGILPMDDSTYNGLLNGKTNAFSWIKSKLESLELTPGELALEPCSAGAVVTNPNTGEVLACVSYPGYDNNRLSNVMDRSYYVK
;
A
#
# COMPACT_ATOMS: atom_id res chain seq x y z
N THR A 1 23.64 20.82 28.06
CA THR A 1 23.94 22.02 27.27
C THR A 1 23.13 23.14 27.83
N ASP A 2 23.80 24.13 28.45
CA ASP A 2 23.14 25.28 29.00
C ASP A 2 22.78 26.27 27.88
N THR A 3 21.58 26.84 27.96
CA THR A 3 21.13 27.90 27.03
C THR A 3 21.87 29.19 27.40
N VAL A 4 22.78 29.64 26.55
CA VAL A 4 23.63 30.81 26.79
C VAL A 4 22.85 32.14 26.64
N SER A 5 21.92 32.19 25.69
CA SER A 5 20.95 33.28 25.59
C SER A 5 19.74 32.82 24.71
N MET A 6 18.58 33.33 25.05
CA MET A 6 17.35 33.11 24.26
C MET A 6 16.69 34.46 24.03
N THR A 7 16.42 34.77 22.76
CA THR A 7 15.63 35.94 22.37
C THR A 7 14.26 35.46 21.98
N ASP A 8 13.23 35.99 22.65
CA ASP A 8 11.85 35.63 22.31
C ASP A 8 11.51 36.02 20.86
N PRO A 9 10.79 35.16 20.13
CA PRO A 9 10.36 35.45 18.77
C PRO A 9 9.42 36.64 18.79
N LYS A 10 9.66 37.60 17.88
CA LYS A 10 8.75 38.73 17.65
C LYS A 10 7.91 38.47 16.40
N ALA A 11 6.62 38.80 16.47
CA ALA A 11 5.76 38.73 15.30
C ALA A 11 6.34 39.65 14.19
N GLY A 12 6.45 39.08 12.99
CA GLY A 12 6.81 39.83 11.79
C GLY A 12 5.66 40.71 11.26
N ASN A 13 5.90 41.38 10.15
CA ASN A 13 4.87 42.11 9.45
C ASN A 13 3.90 41.18 8.73
N ASP A 14 2.65 41.61 8.57
CA ASP A 14 1.67 40.89 7.74
C ASP A 14 2.13 40.82 6.28
N VAL A 15 1.92 39.68 5.65
CA VAL A 15 2.21 39.45 4.22
C VAL A 15 0.89 39.27 3.49
N TYR A 16 0.63 40.14 2.52
CA TYR A 16 -0.55 40.09 1.66
C TYR A 16 -0.20 39.37 0.36
N LEU A 17 -0.95 38.29 0.07
CA LEU A 17 -0.81 37.54 -1.17
C LEU A 17 -1.81 38.04 -2.21
N THR A 18 -1.48 37.83 -3.48
CA THR A 18 -2.38 38.13 -4.62
C THR A 18 -3.43 37.04 -4.84
N ILE A 19 -3.40 35.96 -4.02
CA ILE A 19 -4.30 34.85 -4.12
C ILE A 19 -5.75 35.26 -3.85
N ASP A 20 -6.64 34.99 -4.81
CA ASP A 20 -8.08 35.05 -4.62
C ASP A 20 -8.57 33.75 -3.96
N LYS A 21 -9.06 33.87 -2.73
CA LYS A 21 -9.54 32.74 -1.94
C LYS A 21 -10.63 31.94 -2.66
N ASN A 22 -11.58 32.62 -3.31
CA ASN A 22 -12.70 31.95 -3.95
C ASN A 22 -12.24 31.19 -5.21
N LEU A 23 -11.34 31.80 -5.97
CA LEU A 23 -10.74 31.16 -7.14
C LEU A 23 -9.90 29.97 -6.74
N GLN A 24 -9.11 30.07 -5.65
CA GLN A 24 -8.33 28.97 -5.09
C GLN A 24 -9.22 27.77 -4.72
N ILE A 25 -10.31 28.02 -3.99
CA ILE A 25 -11.27 26.96 -3.58
C ILE A 25 -11.97 26.36 -4.80
N SER A 26 -12.40 27.20 -5.76
CA SER A 26 -13.07 26.72 -6.97
C SER A 26 -12.15 25.87 -7.84
N ALA A 27 -10.89 26.29 -7.99
CA ALA A 27 -9.89 25.54 -8.74
C ALA A 27 -9.61 24.17 -8.09
N TYR A 28 -9.52 24.11 -6.74
CA TYR A 28 -9.36 22.84 -6.02
C TYR A 28 -10.51 21.86 -6.29
N LYS A 29 -11.76 22.34 -6.14
CA LYS A 29 -12.95 21.51 -6.40
C LYS A 29 -13.03 21.02 -7.85
N LEU A 30 -12.71 21.88 -8.81
CA LEU A 30 -12.69 21.52 -10.22
C LEU A 30 -11.63 20.44 -10.52
N LEU A 31 -10.46 20.49 -9.88
CA LEU A 31 -9.43 19.44 -10.01
C LEU A 31 -9.94 18.12 -9.45
N GLU A 32 -10.55 18.14 -8.27
CA GLU A 32 -11.11 16.93 -7.63
C GLU A 32 -12.21 16.30 -8.49
N GLU A 33 -13.20 17.07 -8.92
CA GLU A 33 -14.27 16.61 -9.82
C GLU A 33 -13.71 16.06 -11.14
N LYS A 34 -12.70 16.74 -11.71
CA LYS A 34 -12.09 16.30 -12.97
C LYS A 34 -11.34 14.98 -12.81
N LEU A 35 -10.58 14.83 -11.73
CA LEU A 35 -9.86 13.58 -11.43
C LEU A 35 -10.84 12.44 -11.17
N ALA A 36 -11.91 12.68 -10.38
CA ALA A 36 -12.96 11.69 -10.17
C ALA A 36 -13.60 11.24 -11.49
N GLY A 37 -13.91 12.16 -12.40
CA GLY A 37 -14.42 11.85 -13.73
C GLY A 37 -13.45 11.01 -14.57
N ILE A 38 -12.14 11.26 -14.48
CA ILE A 38 -11.12 10.46 -15.18
C ILE A 38 -11.06 9.05 -14.60
N VAL A 39 -10.98 8.92 -13.27
CA VAL A 39 -10.98 7.61 -12.60
C VAL A 39 -12.24 6.82 -12.95
N LEU A 40 -13.43 7.42 -12.87
CA LEU A 40 -14.70 6.80 -13.23
C LEU A 40 -14.73 6.30 -14.68
N SER A 41 -14.15 7.06 -15.60
CA SER A 41 -14.08 6.68 -17.02
C SER A 41 -13.17 5.48 -17.28
N LYS A 42 -12.18 5.27 -16.43
CA LYS A 42 -11.20 4.17 -16.52
C LYS A 42 -11.59 2.95 -15.66
N LEU A 43 -12.45 3.14 -14.67
CA LEU A 43 -12.81 2.09 -13.71
C LEU A 43 -13.55 0.95 -14.42
N SER A 44 -13.06 -0.28 -14.24
CA SER A 44 -13.57 -1.50 -14.88
C SER A 44 -13.97 -2.52 -13.83
N ASN A 45 -15.09 -3.21 -14.06
CA ASN A 45 -15.60 -4.24 -13.16
C ASN A 45 -14.84 -5.57 -13.31
N VAL A 46 -13.54 -5.54 -13.06
CA VAL A 46 -12.66 -6.71 -12.98
C VAL A 46 -11.82 -6.61 -11.73
N LEU A 47 -11.51 -7.75 -11.11
CA LEU A 47 -10.72 -7.76 -9.85
C LEU A 47 -9.23 -7.61 -10.12
N ASP A 48 -8.73 -8.14 -11.23
CA ASP A 48 -7.34 -7.99 -11.66
C ASP A 48 -7.28 -7.65 -13.14
N TYR A 49 -6.25 -6.93 -13.55
CA TYR A 49 -6.03 -6.50 -14.92
C TYR A 49 -4.53 -6.43 -15.21
N ASP A 50 -4.13 -6.95 -16.36
CA ASP A 50 -2.75 -6.86 -16.82
C ASP A 50 -2.61 -5.74 -17.86
N PRO A 51 -2.02 -4.59 -17.50
CA PRO A 51 -1.87 -3.48 -18.42
C PRO A 51 -0.81 -3.71 -19.51
N SER A 52 0.03 -4.75 -19.37
CA SER A 52 1.14 -5.01 -20.30
C SER A 52 0.69 -5.33 -21.72
N ALA A 53 -0.56 -5.78 -21.88
CA ALA A 53 -1.16 -6.04 -23.18
C ALA A 53 -1.60 -4.77 -23.93
N GLU A 54 -1.73 -3.63 -23.23
CA GLU A 54 -2.17 -2.38 -23.81
C GLU A 54 -1.00 -1.59 -24.40
N LYS A 55 -1.09 -1.27 -25.69
CA LYS A 55 -0.05 -0.51 -26.41
C LYS A 55 -0.12 1.01 -26.15
N ASP A 56 -1.29 1.51 -25.79
CA ASP A 56 -1.55 2.94 -25.57
C ASP A 56 -2.09 3.14 -24.14
N THR A 57 -1.37 3.91 -23.35
CA THR A 57 -1.71 4.18 -21.94
C THR A 57 -3.10 4.77 -21.72
N LYS A 58 -3.68 5.43 -22.73
CA LYS A 58 -5.06 5.97 -22.65
C LYS A 58 -6.12 4.88 -22.46
N TYR A 59 -5.85 3.64 -22.91
CA TYR A 59 -6.77 2.51 -22.81
C TYR A 59 -6.55 1.68 -21.54
N ILE A 60 -5.51 1.97 -20.76
CA ILE A 60 -5.29 1.31 -19.49
C ILE A 60 -6.48 1.55 -18.58
N LYS A 61 -7.08 0.45 -18.12
CA LYS A 61 -8.21 0.44 -17.19
C LYS A 61 -7.72 0.37 -15.76
N ILE A 62 -8.56 0.82 -14.85
CA ILE A 62 -8.38 0.63 -13.41
C ILE A 62 -9.29 -0.54 -13.01
N PRO A 63 -8.75 -1.68 -12.57
CA PRO A 63 -9.59 -2.75 -12.04
C PRO A 63 -10.25 -2.31 -10.73
N VAL A 64 -11.51 -2.66 -10.54
CA VAL A 64 -12.20 -2.32 -9.28
C VAL A 64 -11.56 -3.00 -8.08
N GLY A 65 -10.86 -4.12 -8.28
CA GLY A 65 -10.04 -4.75 -7.25
C GLY A 65 -8.98 -3.83 -6.65
N ASP A 66 -8.39 -2.92 -7.45
CA ASP A 66 -7.46 -1.92 -6.93
C ASP A 66 -8.18 -0.87 -6.06
N ALA A 67 -9.41 -0.49 -6.42
CA ALA A 67 -10.23 0.38 -5.58
C ALA A 67 -10.59 -0.27 -4.23
N TYR A 68 -10.96 -1.56 -4.23
CA TYR A 68 -11.20 -2.28 -2.98
C TYR A 68 -9.92 -2.43 -2.15
N ASN A 69 -8.80 -2.74 -2.79
CA ASN A 69 -7.51 -2.85 -2.12
C ASN A 69 -7.06 -1.51 -1.52
N SER A 70 -7.35 -0.38 -2.16
CA SER A 70 -6.93 0.93 -1.68
C SER A 70 -7.48 1.28 -0.29
N PHE A 71 -8.66 0.78 0.09
CA PHE A 71 -9.21 0.96 1.43
C PHE A 71 -8.30 0.37 2.52
N ILE A 72 -7.64 -0.75 2.23
CA ILE A 72 -6.71 -1.42 3.14
C ILE A 72 -5.30 -0.85 2.99
N ALA A 73 -4.83 -0.72 1.75
CA ALA A 73 -3.47 -0.26 1.47
C ALA A 73 -3.20 1.15 2.00
N ASN A 74 -4.18 2.06 1.86
CA ASN A 74 -4.09 3.46 2.29
C ASN A 74 -4.62 3.68 3.73
N GLU A 75 -4.88 2.59 4.48
CA GLU A 75 -5.33 2.65 5.88
C GLU A 75 -6.64 3.44 6.09
N ILE A 76 -7.48 3.52 5.05
CA ILE A 76 -8.84 4.06 5.19
C ILE A 76 -9.63 3.14 6.12
N ILE A 77 -9.52 1.83 5.91
CA ILE A 77 -10.01 0.78 6.81
C ILE A 77 -8.87 0.39 7.77
N ASP A 78 -9.16 0.42 9.06
CA ASP A 78 -8.26 -0.05 10.12
C ASP A 78 -8.36 -1.58 10.29
N MET A 79 -7.41 -2.31 9.75
CA MET A 79 -7.34 -3.78 9.86
C MET A 79 -7.24 -4.28 11.30
N LYS A 80 -6.71 -3.48 12.24
CA LYS A 80 -6.57 -3.86 13.66
C LYS A 80 -7.91 -4.06 14.36
N LYS A 81 -8.99 -3.58 13.77
CA LYS A 81 -10.34 -3.77 14.28
C LYS A 81 -10.91 -5.15 13.95
N PHE A 82 -10.45 -5.80 12.89
CA PHE A 82 -11.05 -7.04 12.36
C PHE A 82 -11.03 -8.21 13.34
N GLY A 83 -9.94 -8.41 14.09
CA GLY A 83 -9.79 -9.50 15.07
C GLY A 83 -10.31 -9.18 16.47
N ARG A 84 -10.95 -8.03 16.69
CA ARG A 84 -11.44 -7.63 18.02
C ARG A 84 -12.72 -8.35 18.40
N THR A 85 -12.99 -8.42 19.70
CA THR A 85 -14.21 -9.02 20.23
C THR A 85 -15.48 -8.23 19.88
N ASP A 86 -15.33 -6.93 19.58
CA ASP A 86 -16.39 -6.01 19.17
C ASP A 86 -16.46 -5.79 17.66
N ALA A 87 -15.69 -6.57 16.88
CA ALA A 87 -15.69 -6.50 15.42
C ALA A 87 -17.09 -6.78 14.84
N LYS A 88 -17.41 -6.06 13.78
CA LYS A 88 -18.71 -6.15 13.11
C LYS A 88 -18.76 -7.33 12.12
N PRO A 89 -19.94 -7.70 11.59
CA PRO A 89 -20.08 -8.91 10.77
C PRO A 89 -19.16 -9.00 9.55
N ALA A 90 -18.99 -7.92 8.79
CA ALA A 90 -18.12 -7.94 7.62
C ALA A 90 -16.64 -7.99 8.04
N GLU A 91 -16.23 -7.24 9.08
CA GLU A 91 -14.90 -7.30 9.67
C GLU A 91 -14.55 -8.73 10.11
N GLN A 92 -15.45 -9.40 10.85
CA GLN A 92 -15.26 -10.79 11.30
C GLN A 92 -15.15 -11.77 10.14
N ALA A 93 -16.00 -11.63 9.12
CA ALA A 93 -15.97 -12.51 7.95
C ALA A 93 -14.66 -12.38 7.19
N VAL A 94 -14.18 -11.15 6.97
CA VAL A 94 -12.90 -10.87 6.33
C VAL A 94 -11.74 -11.38 7.17
N TYR A 95 -11.76 -11.17 8.48
CA TYR A 95 -10.72 -11.67 9.40
C TYR A 95 -10.60 -13.18 9.38
N ASN A 96 -11.71 -13.90 9.42
CA ASN A 96 -11.71 -15.37 9.39
C ASN A 96 -11.11 -15.90 8.09
N THR A 97 -11.50 -15.32 6.94
CA THR A 97 -10.92 -15.68 5.63
C THR A 97 -9.43 -15.39 5.61
N PHE A 98 -9.03 -14.22 6.08
CA PHE A 98 -7.63 -13.79 6.11
C PHE A 98 -6.78 -14.71 6.99
N THR A 99 -7.21 -15.00 8.22
CA THR A 99 -6.43 -15.81 9.16
C THR A 99 -6.18 -17.21 8.64
N GLN A 100 -7.22 -17.84 8.05
CA GLN A 100 -7.07 -19.14 7.43
C GLN A 100 -6.07 -19.08 6.25
N LYS A 101 -6.25 -18.11 5.35
CA LYS A 101 -5.41 -17.98 4.15
C LYS A 101 -3.97 -17.59 4.48
N LYS A 102 -3.76 -16.74 5.48
CA LYS A 102 -2.41 -16.39 5.96
C LYS A 102 -1.67 -17.63 6.43
N ALA A 103 -2.31 -18.50 7.21
CA ALA A 103 -1.70 -19.75 7.67
C ALA A 103 -1.33 -20.69 6.50
N GLU A 104 -2.21 -20.85 5.51
CA GLU A 104 -1.96 -21.64 4.30
C GLU A 104 -0.76 -21.08 3.52
N ILE A 105 -0.73 -19.76 3.27
CA ILE A 105 0.32 -19.09 2.50
C ILE A 105 1.67 -19.14 3.24
N LEU A 106 1.70 -18.87 4.54
CA LEU A 106 2.93 -18.97 5.32
C LEU A 106 3.50 -20.40 5.29
N SER A 107 2.63 -21.42 5.40
CA SER A 107 3.06 -22.82 5.28
C SER A 107 3.65 -23.12 3.90
N GLU A 108 3.02 -22.64 2.83
CA GLU A 108 3.52 -22.81 1.46
C GLU A 108 4.85 -22.10 1.23
N LEU A 109 4.97 -20.85 1.70
CA LEU A 109 6.22 -20.07 1.62
C LEU A 109 7.36 -20.77 2.33
N MET A 110 7.14 -21.24 3.55
CA MET A 110 8.17 -21.98 4.30
C MET A 110 8.53 -23.28 3.61
N ALA A 111 7.54 -24.03 3.07
CA ALA A 111 7.82 -25.25 2.32
C ALA A 111 8.67 -24.99 1.07
N GLN A 112 8.41 -23.92 0.33
CA GLN A 112 9.25 -23.55 -0.82
C GLN A 112 10.65 -23.08 -0.42
N LEU A 113 10.77 -22.30 0.65
CA LEU A 113 12.07 -21.85 1.15
C LEU A 113 12.91 -23.03 1.72
N GLN A 114 12.29 -24.07 2.25
CA GLN A 114 12.98 -25.27 2.74
C GLN A 114 13.34 -26.26 1.63
N ASN A 115 12.74 -26.16 0.45
CA ASN A 115 12.92 -27.11 -0.64
C ASN A 115 14.07 -26.69 -1.56
N GLU A 116 15.15 -27.47 -1.56
CA GLU A 116 16.30 -27.27 -2.47
C GLU A 116 15.91 -27.36 -3.96
N ASN A 117 14.86 -28.12 -4.26
CA ASN A 117 14.30 -28.30 -5.60
C ASN A 117 13.07 -27.41 -5.86
N ALA A 118 12.92 -26.32 -5.10
CA ALA A 118 11.84 -25.37 -5.34
C ALA A 118 11.87 -24.83 -6.80
N PRO A 119 10.71 -24.54 -7.39
CA PRO A 119 10.63 -24.01 -8.75
C PRO A 119 11.43 -22.71 -8.89
N ALA A 120 11.93 -22.45 -10.09
CA ALA A 120 12.57 -21.18 -10.40
C ALA A 120 11.56 -20.03 -10.28
N TYR A 121 12.05 -18.83 -9.94
CA TYR A 121 11.17 -17.67 -9.73
C TYR A 121 10.24 -17.41 -10.93
N LYS A 122 10.74 -17.49 -12.18
CA LYS A 122 9.92 -17.31 -13.40
C LYS A 122 8.71 -18.25 -13.50
N ASP A 123 8.79 -19.43 -12.88
CA ASP A 123 7.77 -20.48 -12.96
C ASP A 123 6.69 -20.35 -11.86
N LEU A 124 6.87 -19.39 -10.94
CA LEU A 124 5.93 -19.10 -9.87
C LEU A 124 4.69 -18.33 -10.39
N SER A 125 3.56 -18.47 -9.68
CA SER A 125 2.40 -17.61 -9.89
C SER A 125 2.71 -16.14 -9.61
N LYS A 126 1.95 -15.20 -10.17
CA LYS A 126 2.10 -13.75 -9.90
C LYS A 126 2.02 -13.44 -8.39
N GLU A 127 1.14 -14.12 -7.68
CA GLU A 127 0.98 -13.98 -6.23
C GLU A 127 2.23 -14.44 -5.48
N MET A 128 2.71 -15.64 -5.78
CA MET A 128 3.90 -16.20 -5.13
C MET A 128 5.16 -15.37 -5.44
N LYS A 129 5.31 -14.88 -6.68
CA LYS A 129 6.37 -13.94 -7.05
C LYS A 129 6.36 -12.71 -6.15
N ALA A 130 5.20 -12.10 -5.96
CA ALA A 130 5.08 -10.92 -5.12
C ALA A 130 5.45 -11.18 -3.65
N TYR A 131 5.15 -12.37 -3.13
CA TYR A 131 5.58 -12.76 -1.79
C TYR A 131 7.09 -12.99 -1.70
N MET A 132 7.69 -13.62 -2.71
CA MET A 132 9.15 -13.81 -2.76
C MET A 132 9.90 -12.48 -2.91
N ASP A 133 9.38 -11.54 -3.71
CA ASP A 133 9.92 -10.19 -3.85
C ASP A 133 9.82 -9.43 -2.53
N TYR A 134 8.67 -9.54 -1.85
CA TYR A 134 8.49 -8.92 -0.55
C TYR A 134 9.53 -9.44 0.46
N ILE A 135 9.72 -10.75 0.52
CA ILE A 135 10.72 -11.38 1.42
C ILE A 135 12.13 -10.91 1.06
N CYS A 136 12.53 -11.03 -0.21
CA CYS A 136 13.89 -10.76 -0.63
C CYS A 136 14.21 -9.26 -0.60
N ASP A 137 13.42 -8.46 -1.32
CA ASP A 137 13.77 -7.06 -1.58
C ASP A 137 13.25 -6.12 -0.51
N THR A 138 11.99 -6.28 -0.08
CA THR A 138 11.42 -5.39 0.92
C THR A 138 11.91 -5.75 2.32
N LEU A 139 11.75 -7.00 2.73
CA LEU A 139 12.05 -7.39 4.10
C LEU A 139 13.55 -7.59 4.34
N LEU A 140 14.19 -8.52 3.63
CA LEU A 140 15.59 -8.86 3.91
C LEU A 140 16.57 -7.76 3.49
N LYS A 141 16.34 -7.06 2.37
CA LYS A 141 17.24 -5.98 1.93
C LYS A 141 16.90 -4.63 2.54
N GLN A 142 15.69 -4.11 2.30
CA GLN A 142 15.36 -2.71 2.61
C GLN A 142 15.01 -2.49 4.09
N THR A 143 14.16 -3.34 4.65
CA THR A 143 13.64 -3.14 6.01
C THR A 143 14.64 -3.55 7.08
N THR A 144 15.19 -4.76 6.98
CA THR A 144 16.08 -5.31 8.00
C THR A 144 17.55 -5.18 7.67
N GLY A 145 17.89 -5.17 6.37
CA GLY A 145 19.26 -5.20 5.90
C GLY A 145 20.00 -6.50 6.30
N ILE A 146 19.27 -7.58 6.57
CA ILE A 146 19.86 -8.91 6.76
C ILE A 146 20.58 -9.35 5.51
N LEU A 147 19.99 -9.14 4.33
CA LEU A 147 20.65 -9.28 3.04
C LEU A 147 21.31 -7.95 2.68
N MET A 148 22.64 -7.90 2.80
CA MET A 148 23.46 -6.69 2.67
C MET A 148 23.60 -6.28 1.20
N SER A 149 22.81 -5.30 0.78
CA SER A 149 22.80 -4.82 -0.63
C SER A 149 24.13 -4.28 -1.10
N ASP A 150 24.93 -3.72 -0.22
CA ASP A 150 26.29 -3.18 -0.50
C ASP A 150 27.35 -4.27 -0.76
N LYS A 151 27.05 -5.52 -0.41
CA LYS A 151 27.91 -6.68 -0.68
C LYS A 151 27.57 -7.40 -1.98
N ILE A 152 26.39 -7.15 -2.54
CA ILE A 152 25.91 -7.82 -3.73
C ILE A 152 26.55 -7.19 -4.96
N GLU A 153 27.34 -7.98 -5.70
CA GLU A 153 27.97 -7.58 -6.95
C GLU A 153 26.95 -7.73 -8.09
N ALA A 154 26.73 -6.66 -8.86
CA ALA A 154 25.73 -6.65 -9.92
C ALA A 154 26.04 -7.63 -11.06
N GLU A 155 27.33 -7.91 -11.31
CA GLU A 155 27.81 -8.83 -12.33
C GLU A 155 27.93 -10.29 -11.84
N ASP A 156 27.60 -10.58 -10.56
CA ASP A 156 27.61 -11.94 -10.05
C ASP A 156 26.57 -12.81 -10.79
N GLU A 157 27.01 -13.97 -11.29
CA GLU A 157 26.17 -14.86 -12.11
C GLU A 157 24.90 -15.32 -11.40
N THR A 158 24.97 -15.56 -10.09
CA THR A 158 23.81 -16.00 -9.31
C THR A 158 22.86 -14.82 -9.03
N GLN A 159 23.41 -13.63 -8.80
CA GLN A 159 22.60 -12.41 -8.73
C GLN A 159 21.86 -12.15 -10.04
N ILE A 160 22.51 -12.30 -11.18
CA ILE A 160 21.88 -12.17 -12.52
C ILE A 160 20.82 -13.26 -12.71
N ALA A 161 21.11 -14.50 -12.32
CA ALA A 161 20.17 -15.63 -12.42
C ALA A 161 18.91 -15.41 -11.57
N TRP A 162 19.02 -14.77 -10.40
CA TRP A 162 17.89 -14.40 -9.55
C TRP A 162 17.16 -13.17 -10.09
N ALA A 163 17.83 -12.03 -10.20
CA ALA A 163 17.19 -10.72 -10.38
C ALA A 163 16.82 -10.38 -11.82
N THR A 164 17.51 -11.00 -12.82
CA THR A 164 17.31 -10.66 -14.24
C THR A 164 16.79 -11.84 -15.05
N GLN A 165 17.34 -13.03 -14.87
CA GLN A 165 16.96 -14.20 -15.64
C GLN A 165 15.81 -14.98 -14.98
N GLU A 166 15.60 -14.79 -13.69
CA GLU A 166 14.57 -15.46 -12.88
C GLU A 166 14.64 -17.00 -12.92
N THR A 167 15.85 -17.55 -13.12
CA THR A 167 16.07 -18.99 -13.41
C THR A 167 16.37 -19.83 -12.18
N ILE A 168 16.44 -19.23 -11.01
CA ILE A 168 16.67 -19.93 -9.74
C ILE A 168 15.57 -19.63 -8.72
N SER A 169 15.45 -20.47 -7.69
CA SER A 169 14.53 -20.27 -6.57
C SER A 169 15.15 -19.30 -5.54
N LEU A 170 14.29 -18.71 -4.68
CA LEU A 170 14.75 -17.89 -3.55
C LEU A 170 15.57 -18.72 -2.55
N ASN A 171 15.21 -20.00 -2.32
CA ASN A 171 16.03 -20.92 -1.53
C ASN A 171 17.48 -20.94 -2.03
N ARG A 172 17.67 -21.21 -3.34
CA ARG A 172 19.00 -21.30 -3.95
C ARG A 172 19.75 -19.97 -3.86
N TYR A 173 19.06 -18.86 -4.09
CA TYR A 173 19.65 -17.52 -4.00
C TYR A 173 20.13 -17.19 -2.59
N LEU A 174 19.32 -17.45 -1.55
CA LEU A 174 19.69 -17.18 -0.16
C LEU A 174 20.83 -18.08 0.35
N ASN A 175 20.83 -19.36 -0.03
CA ASN A 175 21.95 -20.25 0.28
C ASN A 175 23.26 -19.76 -0.37
N TYR A 176 23.19 -19.28 -1.60
CA TYR A 176 24.35 -18.67 -2.25
C TYR A 176 24.79 -17.38 -1.55
N ALA A 177 23.86 -16.52 -1.18
CA ALA A 177 24.13 -15.28 -0.44
C ALA A 177 24.86 -15.55 0.89
N ILE A 178 24.51 -16.62 1.59
CA ILE A 178 25.22 -17.08 2.79
C ILE A 178 26.65 -17.47 2.45
N SER A 179 26.87 -18.25 1.39
CA SER A 179 28.22 -18.69 0.98
C SER A 179 29.13 -17.52 0.61
N LYS A 180 28.55 -16.40 0.17
CA LYS A 180 29.26 -15.18 -0.21
C LYS A 180 29.39 -14.17 0.94
N ASN A 181 28.92 -14.50 2.14
CA ASN A 181 28.84 -13.60 3.29
C ASN A 181 28.04 -12.31 2.99
N TRP A 182 26.96 -12.43 2.22
CA TRP A 182 26.01 -11.33 1.97
C TRP A 182 24.93 -11.23 3.06
N ILE A 183 24.88 -12.18 4.00
CA ILE A 183 23.93 -12.20 5.11
C ILE A 183 24.60 -11.65 6.37
N ASP A 184 23.97 -10.63 6.96
CA ASP A 184 24.36 -10.09 8.27
C ASP A 184 23.74 -10.94 9.38
N THR A 185 24.54 -11.90 9.89
CA THR A 185 24.08 -12.83 10.93
C THR A 185 23.83 -12.15 12.27
N SER A 186 24.40 -10.98 12.52
CA SER A 186 24.16 -10.23 13.77
C SER A 186 22.72 -9.78 13.95
N LYS A 187 21.94 -9.77 12.87
CA LYS A 187 20.53 -9.39 12.85
C LYS A 187 19.57 -10.58 13.00
N LEU A 188 20.08 -11.80 13.02
CA LEU A 188 19.28 -13.03 13.17
C LEU A 188 19.09 -13.47 14.65
N GLY A 189 19.51 -12.63 15.62
CA GLY A 189 19.46 -12.91 17.04
C GLY A 189 20.82 -13.25 17.65
N ASP A 190 20.84 -13.58 18.94
CA ASP A 190 22.07 -13.77 19.73
C ASP A 190 22.74 -15.15 19.54
N SER A 191 22.34 -15.93 18.55
CA SER A 191 22.89 -17.27 18.29
C SER A 191 24.24 -17.20 17.59
N ALA A 192 25.20 -17.99 18.07
CA ALA A 192 26.47 -18.19 17.36
C ALA A 192 26.24 -19.23 16.26
N TYR A 193 26.32 -18.82 15.02
CA TYR A 193 26.18 -19.71 13.86
C TYR A 193 27.56 -20.26 13.46
N SER A 194 27.69 -21.58 13.34
CA SER A 194 28.93 -22.27 13.02
C SER A 194 28.94 -22.90 11.61
N SER A 195 27.78 -22.98 10.95
CA SER A 195 27.68 -23.51 9.60
C SER A 195 26.69 -22.73 8.74
N SER A 196 26.76 -22.89 7.40
CA SER A 196 25.84 -22.29 6.46
C SER A 196 24.41 -22.78 6.66
N GLU A 197 24.22 -24.06 7.04
CA GLU A 197 22.92 -24.65 7.33
C GLU A 197 22.29 -23.99 8.57
N GLU A 198 23.10 -23.71 9.60
CA GLU A 198 22.61 -23.02 10.79
C GLU A 198 22.20 -21.58 10.48
N ILE A 199 22.98 -20.85 9.67
CA ILE A 199 22.64 -19.50 9.23
C ILE A 199 21.33 -19.54 8.43
N TYR A 200 21.18 -20.47 7.49
CA TYR A 200 19.95 -20.60 6.70
C TYR A 200 18.74 -20.90 7.57
N SER A 201 18.88 -21.82 8.52
CA SER A 201 17.83 -22.14 9.49
C SER A 201 17.46 -20.91 10.35
N GLY A 202 18.45 -20.10 10.72
CA GLY A 202 18.22 -18.82 11.40
C GLY A 202 17.45 -17.82 10.56
N VAL A 203 17.77 -17.69 9.26
CA VAL A 203 17.02 -16.85 8.32
C VAL A 203 15.56 -17.32 8.21
N LEU A 204 15.32 -18.63 8.08
CA LEU A 204 13.97 -19.18 8.00
C LEU A 204 13.17 -18.95 9.28
N ALA A 205 13.76 -19.17 10.44
CA ALA A 205 13.10 -18.90 11.73
C ALA A 205 12.76 -17.42 11.89
N TYR A 206 13.67 -16.54 11.51
CA TYR A 206 13.43 -15.09 11.51
C TYR A 206 12.27 -14.71 10.60
N LEU A 207 12.25 -15.23 9.37
CA LEU A 207 11.18 -14.95 8.39
C LEU A 207 9.82 -15.45 8.89
N GLU A 208 9.77 -16.66 9.44
CA GLU A 208 8.52 -17.24 9.96
C GLU A 208 7.94 -16.41 11.10
N GLU A 209 8.77 -15.93 12.02
CA GLU A 209 8.33 -15.10 13.14
C GLU A 209 7.91 -13.70 12.66
N TYR A 210 8.74 -13.07 11.81
CA TYR A 210 8.49 -11.72 11.33
C TYR A 210 7.21 -11.61 10.51
N LEU A 211 7.02 -12.51 9.54
CA LEU A 211 5.86 -12.47 8.65
C LEU A 211 4.52 -12.72 9.35
N LYS A 212 4.54 -13.35 10.54
CA LYS A 212 3.32 -13.54 11.36
C LYS A 212 2.73 -12.22 11.84
N GLU A 213 3.59 -11.23 12.14
CA GLU A 213 3.19 -9.96 12.76
C GLU A 213 3.33 -8.76 11.82
N ASP A 214 3.81 -8.97 10.58
CA ASP A 214 4.11 -7.88 9.65
C ASP A 214 2.85 -7.35 8.95
N SER A 215 2.42 -6.17 9.31
CA SER A 215 1.25 -5.50 8.74
C SER A 215 1.40 -5.15 7.25
N ASN A 216 2.61 -4.94 6.74
CA ASN A 216 2.82 -4.69 5.32
C ASN A 216 2.68 -5.97 4.50
N PHE A 217 3.15 -7.09 5.03
CA PHE A 217 2.88 -8.39 4.46
C PHE A 217 1.38 -8.72 4.49
N ASP A 218 0.69 -8.39 5.57
CA ASP A 218 -0.77 -8.55 5.68
C ASP A 218 -1.52 -7.75 4.61
N LYS A 219 -1.12 -6.49 4.34
CA LYS A 219 -1.68 -5.69 3.24
C LYS A 219 -1.48 -6.36 1.88
N LEU A 220 -0.31 -6.97 1.65
CA LEU A 220 -0.03 -7.71 0.42
C LEU A 220 -0.91 -8.97 0.30
N LEU A 221 -1.14 -9.70 1.40
CA LEU A 221 -2.08 -10.81 1.44
C LEU A 221 -3.50 -10.36 1.11
N TYR A 222 -4.01 -9.31 1.74
CA TYR A 222 -5.34 -8.76 1.45
C TYR A 222 -5.50 -8.39 -0.02
N LYS A 223 -4.46 -7.80 -0.63
CA LYS A 223 -4.47 -7.49 -2.07
C LYS A 223 -4.78 -8.73 -2.91
N TYR A 224 -4.14 -9.86 -2.63
CA TYR A 224 -4.37 -11.09 -3.38
C TYR A 224 -5.67 -11.80 -3.00
N LEU A 225 -6.13 -11.70 -1.75
CA LEU A 225 -7.45 -12.18 -1.34
C LEU A 225 -8.58 -11.43 -2.05
N ILE A 226 -8.42 -10.12 -2.27
CA ILE A 226 -9.35 -9.31 -3.05
C ILE A 226 -9.27 -9.69 -4.54
N LYS A 227 -8.07 -9.80 -5.11
CA LYS A 227 -7.87 -10.18 -6.51
C LYS A 227 -8.42 -11.57 -6.83
N SER A 228 -8.31 -12.51 -5.91
CA SER A 228 -8.89 -13.85 -6.06
C SER A 228 -10.41 -13.90 -5.81
N GLY A 229 -11.00 -12.85 -5.26
CA GLY A 229 -12.40 -12.82 -4.84
C GLY A 229 -12.66 -13.56 -3.52
N SER A 230 -11.62 -14.02 -2.81
CA SER A 230 -11.77 -14.63 -1.47
C SER A 230 -12.26 -13.63 -0.43
N VAL A 231 -11.87 -12.36 -0.56
CA VAL A 231 -12.47 -11.20 0.09
C VAL A 231 -13.21 -10.42 -0.99
N THR A 232 -14.52 -10.26 -0.82
CA THR A 232 -15.35 -9.63 -1.85
C THR A 232 -15.40 -8.12 -1.72
N GLY A 233 -15.70 -7.43 -2.83
CA GLY A 233 -15.90 -5.99 -2.82
C GLY A 233 -17.04 -5.57 -1.89
N GLU A 234 -18.10 -6.37 -1.81
CA GLU A 234 -19.25 -6.13 -0.94
C GLU A 234 -18.84 -6.14 0.54
N GLN A 235 -17.96 -7.07 0.95
CA GLN A 235 -17.41 -7.11 2.31
C GLN A 235 -16.58 -5.86 2.61
N VAL A 236 -15.68 -5.47 1.70
CA VAL A 236 -14.84 -4.28 1.87
C VAL A 236 -15.71 -3.02 1.97
N CYS A 237 -16.71 -2.86 1.07
CA CYS A 237 -17.62 -1.70 1.10
C CYS A 237 -18.49 -1.68 2.35
N ALA A 238 -18.89 -2.85 2.90
CA ALA A 238 -19.66 -2.93 4.14
C ALA A 238 -18.81 -2.47 5.34
N ILE A 239 -17.52 -2.81 5.39
CA ILE A 239 -16.60 -2.39 6.45
C ILE A 239 -16.46 -0.86 6.50
N VAL A 240 -16.57 -0.16 5.37
CA VAL A 240 -16.54 1.31 5.33
C VAL A 240 -17.65 1.92 6.22
N TYR A 241 -18.84 1.31 6.19
CA TYR A 241 -19.94 1.70 7.10
C TYR A 241 -19.70 1.22 8.54
N GLU A 242 -19.23 -0.02 8.71
CA GLU A 242 -18.98 -0.61 10.04
C GLU A 242 -17.96 0.19 10.84
N GLN A 243 -16.97 0.77 10.19
CA GLN A 243 -15.94 1.61 10.81
C GLN A 243 -16.33 3.10 10.91
N GLY A 244 -17.48 3.49 10.36
CA GLY A 244 -17.98 4.86 10.40
C GLY A 244 -17.14 5.82 9.51
N ILE A 245 -16.51 5.30 8.47
CA ILE A 245 -15.78 6.09 7.46
C ILE A 245 -16.79 6.91 6.67
N LEU A 246 -17.90 6.29 6.27
CA LEU A 246 -19.07 6.97 5.76
C LEU A 246 -20.22 6.87 6.76
N PRO A 247 -21.15 7.86 6.77
CA PRO A 247 -22.37 7.81 7.57
C PRO A 247 -23.17 6.54 7.27
N MET A 248 -23.68 5.86 8.31
CA MET A 248 -24.44 4.63 8.13
C MET A 248 -25.68 4.86 7.27
N ASP A 249 -25.81 4.05 6.24
CA ASP A 249 -27.00 3.86 5.42
C ASP A 249 -27.42 2.38 5.53
N ASP A 250 -28.37 2.11 6.40
CA ASP A 250 -28.82 0.74 6.72
C ASP A 250 -29.31 0.00 5.47
N SER A 251 -29.94 0.68 4.53
CA SER A 251 -30.44 0.07 3.30
C SER A 251 -29.29 -0.42 2.41
N THR A 252 -28.32 0.45 2.19
CA THR A 252 -27.13 0.14 1.37
C THR A 252 -26.23 -0.87 2.08
N TYR A 253 -25.98 -0.72 3.37
CA TYR A 253 -25.20 -1.65 4.17
C TYR A 253 -25.78 -3.06 4.15
N ASN A 254 -27.09 -3.20 4.46
CA ASN A 254 -27.75 -4.50 4.38
C ASN A 254 -27.80 -5.04 2.94
N GLY A 255 -27.90 -4.16 1.94
CA GLY A 255 -27.82 -4.52 0.53
C GLY A 255 -26.48 -5.14 0.17
N LEU A 256 -25.38 -4.59 0.67
CA LEU A 256 -24.02 -5.13 0.50
C LEU A 256 -23.88 -6.50 1.14
N LEU A 257 -24.29 -6.65 2.42
CA LEU A 257 -24.18 -7.91 3.14
C LEU A 257 -24.97 -9.07 2.52
N ASN A 258 -26.09 -8.80 1.87
CA ASN A 258 -26.95 -9.82 1.26
C ASN A 258 -26.84 -9.91 -0.26
N GLY A 259 -25.87 -9.22 -0.88
CA GLY A 259 -25.59 -9.24 -2.31
C GLY A 259 -26.63 -8.52 -3.20
N LYS A 260 -27.53 -7.73 -2.64
CA LYS A 260 -28.49 -6.92 -3.40
C LYS A 260 -27.87 -5.62 -3.93
N THR A 261 -26.87 -5.08 -3.22
CA THR A 261 -26.11 -3.91 -3.66
C THR A 261 -24.79 -4.40 -4.23
N ASN A 262 -24.53 -4.08 -5.48
CA ASN A 262 -23.27 -4.42 -6.15
C ASN A 262 -22.16 -3.43 -5.76
N ALA A 263 -21.03 -3.95 -5.30
CA ALA A 263 -19.91 -3.15 -4.83
C ALA A 263 -19.31 -2.23 -5.90
N PHE A 264 -19.24 -2.65 -7.16
CA PHE A 264 -18.75 -1.81 -8.26
C PHE A 264 -19.65 -0.59 -8.50
N SER A 265 -20.96 -0.78 -8.50
CA SER A 265 -21.93 0.32 -8.63
C SER A 265 -21.86 1.27 -7.43
N TRP A 266 -21.63 0.70 -6.23
CA TRP A 266 -21.46 1.48 -5.01
C TRP A 266 -20.22 2.37 -5.08
N ILE A 267 -19.02 1.82 -5.44
CA ILE A 267 -17.79 2.61 -5.61
C ILE A 267 -18.00 3.74 -6.62
N LYS A 268 -18.62 3.46 -7.75
CA LYS A 268 -18.91 4.49 -8.76
C LYS A 268 -19.76 5.63 -8.20
N SER A 269 -20.86 5.28 -7.51
CA SER A 269 -21.74 6.26 -6.89
C SER A 269 -21.00 7.13 -5.85
N LYS A 270 -20.12 6.53 -5.03
CA LYS A 270 -19.36 7.27 -4.02
C LYS A 270 -18.28 8.17 -4.60
N LEU A 271 -17.66 7.78 -5.71
CA LEU A 271 -16.75 8.64 -6.48
C LEU A 271 -17.50 9.75 -7.23
N GLU A 272 -18.68 9.48 -7.78
CA GLU A 272 -19.53 10.48 -8.45
C GLU A 272 -20.01 11.57 -7.48
N SER A 273 -20.33 11.19 -6.25
CA SER A 273 -20.76 12.12 -5.19
C SER A 273 -19.60 12.78 -4.42
N LEU A 274 -18.35 12.36 -4.70
CA LEU A 274 -17.14 12.77 -3.96
C LEU A 274 -17.21 12.47 -2.45
N GLU A 275 -18.06 11.49 -2.04
CA GLU A 275 -18.00 10.94 -0.69
C GLU A 275 -16.75 10.07 -0.48
N LEU A 276 -16.21 9.55 -1.58
CA LEU A 276 -14.86 8.98 -1.69
C LEU A 276 -14.13 9.73 -2.79
N THR A 277 -12.91 10.15 -2.52
CA THR A 277 -12.16 10.99 -3.45
C THR A 277 -11.03 10.20 -4.15
N PRO A 278 -10.60 10.62 -5.35
CA PRO A 278 -9.45 10.00 -6.01
C PRO A 278 -8.18 10.05 -5.17
N GLY A 279 -7.99 11.13 -4.39
CA GLY A 279 -6.84 11.30 -3.51
C GLY A 279 -6.82 10.28 -2.37
N GLU A 280 -7.97 10.04 -1.71
CA GLU A 280 -8.09 9.03 -0.64
C GLU A 280 -7.85 7.61 -1.16
N LEU A 281 -8.40 7.28 -2.32
CA LEU A 281 -8.23 5.97 -2.93
C LEU A 281 -6.86 5.79 -3.61
N ALA A 282 -6.11 6.88 -3.85
CA ALA A 282 -4.83 6.88 -4.57
C ALA A 282 -4.89 6.13 -5.91
N LEU A 283 -6.02 6.24 -6.63
CA LEU A 283 -6.21 5.65 -7.95
C LEU A 283 -5.73 6.62 -9.04
N GLU A 284 -4.83 6.17 -9.90
CA GLU A 284 -4.23 7.01 -10.94
C GLU A 284 -5.21 7.44 -12.06
N PRO A 285 -5.31 8.76 -12.36
CA PRO A 285 -4.56 9.86 -11.73
C PRO A 285 -5.20 10.31 -10.41
N CYS A 286 -4.42 10.38 -9.34
CA CYS A 286 -4.88 10.80 -8.02
C CYS A 286 -4.40 12.20 -7.62
N SER A 287 -3.57 12.85 -8.43
CA SER A 287 -3.00 14.16 -8.14
C SER A 287 -3.03 15.10 -9.36
N ALA A 288 -3.13 16.39 -9.09
CA ALA A 288 -3.08 17.44 -10.10
C ALA A 288 -2.67 18.80 -9.50
N GLY A 289 -2.23 19.72 -10.35
CA GLY A 289 -1.94 21.09 -9.97
C GLY A 289 -2.50 22.08 -10.97
N ALA A 290 -2.87 23.28 -10.48
CA ALA A 290 -3.30 24.39 -11.32
C ALA A 290 -2.73 25.71 -10.81
N VAL A 291 -2.26 26.55 -11.73
CA VAL A 291 -1.82 27.92 -11.45
C VAL A 291 -2.60 28.87 -12.34
N VAL A 292 -3.20 29.88 -11.73
CA VAL A 292 -3.93 30.94 -12.45
C VAL A 292 -3.21 32.27 -12.24
N THR A 293 -2.82 32.90 -13.33
CA THR A 293 -2.09 34.18 -13.31
C THR A 293 -2.84 35.26 -14.09
N ASN A 294 -2.64 36.52 -13.69
CA ASN A 294 -3.06 37.67 -14.47
C ASN A 294 -1.92 38.03 -15.45
N PRO A 295 -2.10 37.89 -16.78
CA PRO A 295 -1.03 38.11 -17.73
C PRO A 295 -0.62 39.58 -17.84
N ASN A 296 -1.45 40.53 -17.39
CA ASN A 296 -1.15 41.97 -17.47
C ASN A 296 -0.32 42.47 -16.28
N THR A 297 -0.51 41.87 -15.10
CA THR A 297 0.15 42.29 -13.85
C THR A 297 1.21 41.34 -13.36
N GLY A 298 1.18 40.07 -13.83
CA GLY A 298 2.04 38.97 -13.35
C GLY A 298 1.60 38.41 -12.01
N GLU A 299 0.49 38.86 -11.45
CA GLU A 299 -0.04 38.36 -10.18
C GLU A 299 -0.47 36.89 -10.30
N VAL A 300 -0.16 36.09 -9.26
CA VAL A 300 -0.68 34.73 -9.09
C VAL A 300 -1.99 34.82 -8.33
N LEU A 301 -3.10 34.49 -9.00
CA LEU A 301 -4.45 34.58 -8.45
C LEU A 301 -4.89 33.25 -7.80
N ALA A 302 -4.37 32.13 -8.25
CA ALA A 302 -4.54 30.82 -7.61
C ALA A 302 -3.33 29.93 -7.87
N CYS A 303 -2.95 29.13 -6.88
CA CYS A 303 -1.90 28.11 -6.99
C CYS A 303 -2.36 26.90 -6.16
N VAL A 304 -2.85 25.88 -6.85
CA VAL A 304 -3.56 24.74 -6.26
C VAL A 304 -2.81 23.45 -6.52
N SER A 305 -2.68 22.64 -5.49
CA SER A 305 -2.25 21.25 -5.56
C SER A 305 -3.36 20.36 -5.01
N TYR A 306 -3.69 19.28 -5.72
CA TYR A 306 -4.62 18.25 -5.28
C TYR A 306 -3.90 16.89 -5.23
N PRO A 307 -4.06 16.05 -4.20
CA PRO A 307 -4.71 16.40 -2.94
C PRO A 307 -3.95 17.48 -2.19
N GLY A 308 -4.68 18.28 -1.41
CA GLY A 308 -4.12 19.29 -0.53
C GLY A 308 -3.96 18.75 0.89
N TYR A 309 -3.22 19.47 1.70
CA TYR A 309 -3.12 19.22 3.13
C TYR A 309 -3.50 20.46 3.93
N ASP A 310 -4.03 20.26 5.13
CA ASP A 310 -4.42 21.36 6.03
C ASP A 310 -3.21 21.86 6.82
N ASN A 311 -2.65 22.96 6.37
CA ASN A 311 -1.52 23.62 7.02
C ASN A 311 -1.78 23.97 8.50
N ASN A 312 -3.05 24.22 8.88
CA ASN A 312 -3.37 24.58 10.26
C ASN A 312 -3.21 23.38 11.20
N ARG A 313 -3.44 22.18 10.70
CA ARG A 313 -3.24 20.94 11.47
C ARG A 313 -1.76 20.53 11.58
N LEU A 314 -0.90 21.10 10.74
CA LEU A 314 0.54 20.85 10.73
C LEU A 314 1.35 21.98 11.39
N SER A 315 0.72 23.13 11.68
CA SER A 315 1.35 24.31 12.28
C SER A 315 1.21 24.29 13.81
N ASN A 316 2.13 24.95 14.51
CA ASN A 316 2.17 25.13 15.98
C ASN A 316 2.21 23.80 16.75
N VAL A 317 1.05 23.22 17.05
CA VAL A 317 0.95 21.87 17.65
C VAL A 317 0.56 20.91 16.53
N MET A 318 1.52 20.13 16.06
CA MET A 318 1.33 19.20 14.96
C MET A 318 0.32 18.11 15.36
N ASP A 319 -0.74 17.96 14.58
CA ASP A 319 -1.67 16.84 14.68
C ASP A 319 -1.00 15.58 14.12
N ARG A 320 -0.45 14.77 15.01
CA ARG A 320 0.26 13.54 14.62
C ARG A 320 -0.62 12.55 13.85
N SER A 321 -1.91 12.47 14.17
CA SER A 321 -2.84 11.57 13.49
C SER A 321 -3.08 11.98 12.03
N TYR A 322 -3.01 13.28 11.75
CA TYR A 322 -3.10 13.84 10.41
C TYR A 322 -1.78 13.75 9.64
N TYR A 323 -0.65 13.90 10.34
CA TYR A 323 0.69 13.86 9.72
C TYR A 323 1.07 12.45 9.23
N VAL A 324 0.60 11.42 9.91
CA VAL A 324 0.93 10.01 9.60
C VAL A 324 0.01 9.43 8.51
N LYS A 325 -1.13 10.09 8.23
CA LYS A 325 -2.00 9.74 7.09
C LYS A 325 -1.47 10.37 5.80
#